data_c5daaa99ef03287e36e76be3a293f83f
#
_entry.id   c5daaa99ef03287e36e76be3a293f83f
#
_cell.length_a   1.000
_cell.length_b   1.000
_cell.length_c   1.000
_cell.angle_alpha   90.00
_cell.angle_beta   90.00
_cell.angle_gamma   90.00
#
_symmetry.space_group_name_H-M   'P 1'
#
loop_
_entity.id
_entity.type
_entity.pdbx_description
1 polymer ?
#
loop_
_entity_poly.entity_id
_entity_poly.type
_entity_poly.pdbx_seq_one_letter_code
_entity_poly.pdbx_strand_id
1 'polypeptide(L)'
;MDYVKMFNGMHPGFFDDPGIKGMPKNWVFSELIMDLRTDSPLEVVPPCPENITFGEYKGDIDELKKVVNEVDEDWVQYFSKRSRVFCAFDRDEVVAFCVLCDLGTHDDLKVGGLGCVGTIPKYRKMGIGLEMVRRATDILKNEKYDISWIHFTHIENWYKKLGYKTVLKWNSDGIVMEEA
;
A
#
# COMPACT_ATOMS: atom_id res chain seq x y z
N MET A 1 21.09 -3.52 -0.93
CA MET A 1 20.24 -2.31 -0.95
C MET A 1 20.09 -1.85 0.49
N ASP A 2 20.36 -0.58 0.79
CA ASP A 2 20.24 -0.05 2.16
C ASP A 2 18.80 0.41 2.42
N TYR A 3 18.00 -0.47 2.96
CA TYR A 3 16.58 -0.22 3.19
C TYR A 3 16.33 0.79 4.32
N VAL A 4 17.21 0.87 5.31
CA VAL A 4 17.12 1.86 6.39
C VAL A 4 17.35 3.27 5.84
N LYS A 5 18.35 3.44 4.98
CA LYS A 5 18.62 4.71 4.32
C LYS A 5 17.48 5.13 3.40
N MET A 6 16.90 4.19 2.63
CA MET A 6 15.75 4.45 1.77
C MET A 6 14.54 4.86 2.60
N PHE A 7 14.22 4.13 3.66
CA PHE A 7 13.12 4.44 4.57
C PHE A 7 13.26 5.85 5.16
N ASN A 8 14.43 6.18 5.70
CA ASN A 8 14.68 7.50 6.27
C ASN A 8 14.63 8.63 5.21
N GLY A 9 15.01 8.33 3.98
CA GLY A 9 14.91 9.26 2.85
C GLY A 9 13.46 9.53 2.43
N MET A 10 12.60 8.51 2.43
CA MET A 10 11.18 8.64 2.13
C MET A 10 10.38 9.26 3.29
N HIS A 11 10.78 8.98 4.53
CA HIS A 11 10.06 9.37 5.74
C HIS A 11 10.97 10.07 6.74
N PRO A 12 11.53 11.26 6.40
CA PRO A 12 12.46 11.98 7.29
C PRO A 12 11.78 12.35 8.60
N GLY A 13 12.43 12.03 9.73
CA GLY A 13 11.90 12.33 11.06
C GLY A 13 10.72 11.44 11.50
N PHE A 14 10.45 10.33 10.80
CA PHE A 14 9.32 9.44 11.09
C PHE A 14 9.25 9.02 12.56
N PHE A 15 10.36 8.57 13.13
CA PHE A 15 10.42 8.16 14.54
C PHE A 15 10.44 9.34 15.54
N ASP A 16 10.51 10.57 15.05
CA ASP A 16 10.37 11.78 15.88
C ASP A 16 8.91 12.25 15.99
N ASP A 17 8.03 11.74 15.16
CA ASP A 17 6.61 12.05 15.19
C ASP A 17 5.98 11.64 16.52
N PRO A 18 5.26 12.54 17.23
CA PRO A 18 4.63 12.25 18.51
C PRO A 18 3.60 11.12 18.44
N GLY A 19 2.91 10.94 17.29
CA GLY A 19 1.96 9.87 17.06
C GLY A 19 2.67 8.51 17.04
N ILE A 20 3.82 8.42 16.36
CA ILE A 20 4.64 7.20 16.33
C ILE A 20 5.21 6.89 17.72
N LYS A 21 5.80 7.89 18.38
CA LYS A 21 6.34 7.74 19.75
C LYS A 21 5.29 7.35 20.79
N GLY A 22 4.04 7.74 20.58
CA GLY A 22 2.92 7.44 21.47
C GLY A 22 2.31 6.07 21.28
N MET A 23 2.71 5.31 20.26
CA MET A 23 2.18 3.97 20.01
C MET A 23 2.64 2.95 21.07
N PRO A 24 1.82 1.92 21.36
CA PRO A 24 2.24 0.82 22.22
C PRO A 24 3.52 0.14 21.68
N LYS A 25 4.54 -0.05 22.54
CA LYS A 25 5.83 -0.63 22.15
C LYS A 25 5.76 -2.07 21.62
N ASN A 26 4.71 -2.80 21.96
CA ASN A 26 4.46 -4.15 21.45
C ASN A 26 3.79 -4.18 20.06
N TRP A 27 3.42 -3.02 19.52
CA TRP A 27 2.97 -2.93 18.14
C TRP A 27 4.17 -2.91 17.22
N VAL A 28 4.28 -3.94 16.38
CA VAL A 28 5.35 -4.07 15.39
C VAL A 28 4.75 -3.95 14.00
N PHE A 29 5.31 -3.07 13.22
CA PHE A 29 4.93 -2.84 11.83
C PHE A 29 6.04 -3.29 10.89
N SER A 30 5.66 -3.60 9.67
CA SER A 30 6.55 -4.08 8.62
C SER A 30 6.56 -3.13 7.45
N GLU A 31 7.75 -3.02 6.84
CA GLU A 31 7.97 -2.44 5.52
C GLU A 31 8.25 -3.58 4.55
N LEU A 32 7.55 -3.61 3.43
CA LEU A 32 7.77 -4.63 2.41
C LEU A 32 8.09 -3.99 1.07
N ILE A 33 8.86 -4.70 0.27
CA ILE A 33 9.16 -4.29 -1.10
C ILE A 33 8.87 -5.41 -2.11
N MET A 34 8.70 -4.97 -3.36
CA MET A 34 8.90 -5.80 -4.55
C MET A 34 9.88 -5.08 -5.47
N ASP A 35 10.96 -5.75 -5.88
CA ASP A 35 11.89 -5.24 -6.88
C ASP A 35 11.29 -5.45 -8.27
N LEU A 36 10.69 -4.39 -8.83
CA LEU A 36 9.97 -4.44 -10.09
C LEU A 36 10.87 -4.62 -11.32
N ARG A 37 12.19 -4.47 -11.17
CA ARG A 37 13.19 -4.71 -12.22
C ARG A 37 13.32 -6.20 -12.51
N THR A 38 13.17 -7.04 -11.48
CA THR A 38 13.35 -8.50 -11.56
C THR A 38 12.07 -9.28 -11.30
N ASP A 39 11.19 -8.76 -10.46
CA ASP A 39 9.99 -9.44 -9.99
C ASP A 39 8.71 -8.89 -10.62
N SER A 40 7.65 -9.66 -10.51
CA SER A 40 6.27 -9.27 -10.84
C SER A 40 5.34 -9.83 -9.78
N PRO A 41 4.21 -9.17 -9.50
CA PRO A 41 3.27 -9.69 -8.52
C PRO A 41 2.68 -11.02 -8.97
N LEU A 42 2.59 -11.96 -8.01
CA LEU A 42 2.03 -13.29 -8.24
C LEU A 42 0.51 -13.21 -8.47
N GLU A 43 -0.03 -14.19 -9.16
CA GLU A 43 -1.47 -14.30 -9.36
C GLU A 43 -2.22 -14.56 -8.04
N VAL A 44 -3.41 -14.00 -7.94
CA VAL A 44 -4.30 -14.19 -6.77
C VAL A 44 -5.01 -15.53 -6.89
N VAL A 45 -4.85 -16.36 -5.85
CA VAL A 45 -5.50 -17.70 -5.80
C VAL A 45 -6.27 -17.81 -4.47
N PRO A 46 -7.57 -18.12 -4.51
CA PRO A 46 -8.43 -18.20 -5.70
C PRO A 46 -8.64 -16.83 -6.36
N PRO A 47 -8.97 -16.78 -7.66
CA PRO A 47 -9.23 -15.50 -8.34
C PRO A 47 -10.42 -14.78 -7.71
N CYS A 48 -10.43 -13.44 -7.82
CA CYS A 48 -11.57 -12.65 -7.38
C CYS A 48 -12.77 -12.86 -8.30
N PRO A 49 -14.01 -12.49 -7.87
CA PRO A 49 -15.21 -12.62 -8.68
C PRO A 49 -15.09 -11.90 -10.03
N GLU A 50 -15.60 -12.51 -11.10
CA GLU A 50 -15.49 -12.00 -12.48
C GLU A 50 -16.26 -10.69 -12.73
N ASN A 51 -17.28 -10.40 -11.91
CA ASN A 51 -18.06 -9.17 -12.01
C ASN A 51 -17.33 -7.93 -11.46
N ILE A 52 -16.19 -8.11 -10.81
CA ILE A 52 -15.38 -7.01 -10.28
C ILE A 52 -14.50 -6.43 -11.38
N THR A 53 -14.60 -5.13 -11.60
CA THR A 53 -13.75 -4.38 -12.51
C THR A 53 -12.75 -3.51 -11.75
N PHE A 54 -11.66 -3.10 -12.42
CA PHE A 54 -10.56 -2.36 -11.79
C PHE A 54 -10.17 -1.16 -12.66
N GLY A 55 -9.88 -0.04 -12.02
CA GLY A 55 -9.45 1.17 -12.73
C GLY A 55 -9.12 2.32 -11.80
N GLU A 56 -8.52 3.37 -12.36
CA GLU A 56 -8.32 4.61 -11.64
C GLU A 56 -9.66 5.31 -11.39
N TYR A 57 -9.83 5.81 -10.17
CA TYR A 57 -11.02 6.56 -9.78
C TYR A 57 -11.06 7.91 -10.51
N LYS A 58 -12.18 8.22 -11.15
CA LYS A 58 -12.41 9.47 -11.90
C LYS A 58 -13.62 10.27 -11.37
N GLY A 59 -14.25 9.77 -10.30
CA GLY A 59 -15.42 10.40 -9.71
C GLY A 59 -15.09 11.53 -8.74
N ASP A 60 -16.10 11.96 -8.00
CA ASP A 60 -15.97 12.97 -6.97
C ASP A 60 -15.20 12.42 -5.76
N ILE A 61 -14.17 13.14 -5.34
CA ILE A 61 -13.33 12.74 -4.20
C ILE A 61 -14.13 12.71 -2.89
N ASP A 62 -15.14 13.55 -2.73
CA ASP A 62 -15.93 13.59 -1.51
C ASP A 62 -16.88 12.36 -1.42
N GLU A 63 -17.32 11.81 -2.55
CA GLU A 63 -18.02 10.52 -2.59
C GLU A 63 -17.07 9.36 -2.24
N LEU A 64 -15.85 9.37 -2.78
CA LEU A 64 -14.85 8.36 -2.43
C LEU A 64 -14.51 8.39 -0.92
N LYS A 65 -14.40 9.58 -0.32
CA LYS A 65 -14.15 9.72 1.11
C LYS A 65 -15.21 9.07 1.99
N LYS A 66 -16.46 9.01 1.56
CA LYS A 66 -17.51 8.27 2.28
C LYS A 66 -17.21 6.77 2.30
N VAL A 67 -16.75 6.24 1.18
CA VAL A 67 -16.35 4.83 1.06
C VAL A 67 -15.10 4.55 1.92
N VAL A 68 -14.11 5.44 1.90
CA VAL A 68 -12.91 5.33 2.73
C VAL A 68 -13.29 5.31 4.22
N ASN A 69 -14.22 6.17 4.63
CA ASN A 69 -14.70 6.25 6.01
C ASN A 69 -15.37 4.95 6.51
N GLU A 70 -15.97 4.16 5.62
CA GLU A 70 -16.51 2.83 5.96
C GLU A 70 -15.43 1.81 6.33
N VAL A 71 -14.20 2.06 5.89
CA VAL A 71 -13.04 1.18 6.12
C VAL A 71 -12.24 1.67 7.30
N ASP A 72 -11.86 2.95 7.30
CA ASP A 72 -11.06 3.61 8.32
C ASP A 72 -11.26 5.13 8.25
N GLU A 73 -11.82 5.73 9.29
CA GLU A 73 -12.09 7.18 9.34
C GLU A 73 -10.81 8.02 9.35
N ASP A 74 -9.72 7.50 9.94
CA ASP A 74 -8.43 8.20 10.01
C ASP A 74 -7.77 8.32 8.63
N TRP A 75 -8.14 7.47 7.68
CA TRP A 75 -7.59 7.53 6.33
C TRP A 75 -8.19 8.63 5.46
N VAL A 76 -9.38 9.14 5.78
CA VAL A 76 -10.10 10.15 4.99
C VAL A 76 -9.22 11.38 4.68
N GLN A 77 -8.38 11.79 5.64
CA GLN A 77 -7.48 12.94 5.52
C GLN A 77 -6.42 12.78 4.42
N TYR A 78 -6.06 11.55 4.04
CA TYR A 78 -5.04 11.26 3.02
C TYR A 78 -5.59 11.30 1.58
N PHE A 79 -6.92 11.45 1.41
CA PHE A 79 -7.55 11.53 0.11
C PHE A 79 -7.89 12.98 -0.25
N SER A 80 -7.39 13.41 -1.41
CA SER A 80 -7.60 14.76 -1.95
C SER A 80 -7.82 14.70 -3.46
N LYS A 81 -8.20 15.82 -4.07
CA LYS A 81 -8.31 15.92 -5.55
C LYS A 81 -7.00 15.65 -6.30
N ARG A 82 -5.85 15.65 -5.60
CA ARG A 82 -4.54 15.35 -6.16
C ARG A 82 -4.15 13.88 -5.98
N SER A 83 -4.88 13.13 -5.15
CA SER A 83 -4.59 11.72 -4.90
C SER A 83 -4.91 10.91 -6.15
N ARG A 84 -3.97 10.09 -6.56
CA ARG A 84 -4.16 9.10 -7.61
C ARG A 84 -4.65 7.82 -6.98
N VAL A 85 -5.93 7.50 -7.15
CA VAL A 85 -6.58 6.37 -6.47
C VAL A 85 -6.93 5.30 -7.48
N PHE A 86 -6.51 4.06 -7.21
CA PHE A 86 -6.87 2.88 -7.97
C PHE A 86 -7.92 2.08 -7.19
N CYS A 87 -8.99 1.68 -7.86
CA CYS A 87 -10.16 1.08 -7.22
C CYS A 87 -10.55 -0.25 -7.87
N ALA A 88 -11.24 -1.06 -7.07
CA ALA A 88 -12.08 -2.15 -7.54
C ALA A 88 -13.56 -1.71 -7.48
N PHE A 89 -14.34 -2.11 -8.47
CA PHE A 89 -15.74 -1.75 -8.62
C PHE A 89 -16.61 -2.99 -8.76
N ASP A 90 -17.73 -3.04 -8.03
CA ASP A 90 -18.87 -3.90 -8.35
C ASP A 90 -19.89 -3.03 -9.08
N ARG A 91 -20.01 -3.20 -10.41
CA ARG A 91 -20.70 -2.25 -11.30
C ARG A 91 -20.09 -0.85 -11.17
N ASP A 92 -20.85 0.12 -10.63
CA ASP A 92 -20.44 1.50 -10.44
C ASP A 92 -20.03 1.81 -8.98
N GLU A 93 -20.15 0.85 -8.07
CA GLU A 93 -19.81 1.03 -6.65
C GLU A 93 -18.34 0.71 -6.39
N VAL A 94 -17.61 1.62 -5.73
CA VAL A 94 -16.25 1.36 -5.23
C VAL A 94 -16.32 0.37 -4.07
N VAL A 95 -15.63 -0.75 -4.19
CA VAL A 95 -15.62 -1.84 -3.19
C VAL A 95 -14.26 -2.07 -2.56
N ALA A 96 -13.20 -1.60 -3.21
CA ALA A 96 -11.85 -1.53 -2.65
C ALA A 96 -11.09 -0.37 -3.29
N PHE A 97 -10.09 0.15 -2.60
CA PHE A 97 -9.31 1.31 -3.04
C PHE A 97 -7.87 1.24 -2.51
N CYS A 98 -6.96 1.87 -3.22
CA CYS A 98 -5.62 2.21 -2.74
C CYS A 98 -5.12 3.48 -3.41
N VAL A 99 -4.23 4.21 -2.73
CA VAL A 99 -3.55 5.39 -3.30
C VAL A 99 -2.25 4.93 -3.97
N LEU A 100 -2.04 5.33 -5.22
CA LEU A 100 -0.78 5.18 -5.94
C LEU A 100 0.12 6.37 -5.58
N CYS A 101 1.24 6.10 -4.91
CA CYS A 101 2.17 7.11 -4.41
C CYS A 101 3.47 7.10 -5.22
N ASP A 102 3.95 8.29 -5.58
CA ASP A 102 5.35 8.48 -5.97
C ASP A 102 6.14 8.81 -4.70
N LEU A 103 7.06 7.95 -4.32
CA LEU A 103 7.90 8.08 -3.13
C LEU A 103 9.29 8.68 -3.46
N GLY A 104 9.49 9.09 -4.71
CA GLY A 104 10.72 9.73 -5.17
C GLY A 104 11.80 8.75 -5.63
N THR A 105 13.02 9.29 -5.73
CA THR A 105 14.20 8.51 -6.14
C THR A 105 15.18 8.41 -4.98
N HIS A 106 15.58 7.19 -4.64
CA HIS A 106 16.50 6.88 -3.55
C HIS A 106 17.56 5.91 -4.05
N ASP A 107 18.84 6.25 -3.87
CA ASP A 107 19.99 5.49 -4.39
C ASP A 107 19.83 5.13 -5.89
N ASP A 108 19.44 6.13 -6.71
CA ASP A 108 19.15 6.03 -8.15
C ASP A 108 17.97 5.11 -8.52
N LEU A 109 17.19 4.63 -7.55
CA LEU A 109 16.01 3.81 -7.77
C LEU A 109 14.73 4.65 -7.62
N LYS A 110 13.86 4.59 -8.61
CA LYS A 110 12.53 5.20 -8.57
C LYS A 110 11.59 4.34 -7.74
N VAL A 111 11.10 4.87 -6.62
CA VAL A 111 10.26 4.15 -5.67
C VAL A 111 8.83 4.63 -5.78
N GLY A 112 7.91 3.69 -6.00
CA GLY A 112 6.47 3.91 -5.88
C GLY A 112 5.90 3.15 -4.70
N GLY A 113 4.72 3.54 -4.24
CA GLY A 113 4.08 2.86 -3.11
C GLY A 113 2.56 2.75 -3.28
N LEU A 114 1.98 1.87 -2.46
CA LEU A 114 0.54 1.74 -2.33
C LEU A 114 0.15 2.10 -0.91
N GLY A 115 -0.61 3.19 -0.76
CA GLY A 115 -1.10 3.68 0.53
C GLY A 115 -2.58 3.43 0.73
N CYS A 116 -3.05 3.41 1.98
CA CYS A 116 -4.46 3.30 2.36
C CYS A 116 -5.19 2.18 1.59
N VAL A 117 -4.62 0.96 1.63
CA VAL A 117 -5.19 -0.21 0.93
C VAL A 117 -6.39 -0.72 1.70
N GLY A 118 -7.59 -0.45 1.22
CA GLY A 118 -8.85 -0.76 1.88
C GLY A 118 -9.81 -1.59 1.05
N THR A 119 -10.61 -2.42 1.72
CA THR A 119 -11.73 -3.16 1.13
C THR A 119 -12.94 -3.02 2.05
N ILE A 120 -14.08 -2.61 1.50
CA ILE A 120 -15.34 -2.49 2.23
C ILE A 120 -15.65 -3.81 2.95
N PRO A 121 -16.08 -3.78 4.22
CA PRO A 121 -16.25 -4.99 5.03
C PRO A 121 -17.02 -6.13 4.36
N LYS A 122 -18.14 -5.83 3.68
CA LYS A 122 -18.98 -6.83 3.00
C LYS A 122 -18.30 -7.54 1.83
N TYR A 123 -17.21 -6.95 1.27
CA TYR A 123 -16.43 -7.51 0.14
C TYR A 123 -15.10 -8.14 0.54
N ARG A 124 -14.81 -8.21 1.85
CA ARG A 124 -13.58 -8.83 2.34
C ARG A 124 -13.59 -10.34 2.14
N LYS A 125 -12.39 -10.94 2.12
CA LYS A 125 -12.15 -12.39 1.96
C LYS A 125 -12.57 -12.97 0.59
N MET A 126 -12.84 -12.11 -0.40
CA MET A 126 -13.19 -12.50 -1.78
C MET A 126 -12.03 -12.34 -2.76
N GLY A 127 -10.80 -12.08 -2.29
CA GLY A 127 -9.62 -11.86 -3.15
C GLY A 127 -9.54 -10.47 -3.80
N ILE A 128 -10.58 -9.63 -3.69
CA ILE A 128 -10.71 -8.35 -4.40
C ILE A 128 -9.57 -7.39 -4.04
N GLY A 129 -9.32 -7.16 -2.75
CA GLY A 129 -8.27 -6.25 -2.30
C GLY A 129 -6.88 -6.72 -2.76
N LEU A 130 -6.64 -8.04 -2.74
CA LEU A 130 -5.35 -8.60 -3.16
C LEU A 130 -5.15 -8.45 -4.67
N GLU A 131 -6.18 -8.72 -5.48
CA GLU A 131 -6.14 -8.52 -6.93
C GLU A 131 -5.98 -7.03 -7.29
N MET A 132 -6.62 -6.12 -6.54
CA MET A 132 -6.42 -4.69 -6.71
C MET A 132 -4.96 -4.30 -6.48
N VAL A 133 -4.35 -4.76 -5.39
CA VAL A 133 -2.92 -4.50 -5.10
C VAL A 133 -2.03 -5.09 -6.19
N ARG A 134 -2.31 -6.31 -6.66
CA ARG A 134 -1.58 -6.94 -7.76
C ARG A 134 -1.57 -6.03 -9.00
N ARG A 135 -2.76 -5.56 -9.43
CA ARG A 135 -2.90 -4.67 -10.60
C ARG A 135 -2.26 -3.31 -10.39
N ALA A 136 -2.39 -2.74 -9.19
CA ALA A 136 -1.74 -1.47 -8.84
C ALA A 136 -0.21 -1.59 -8.89
N THR A 137 0.34 -2.72 -8.45
CA THR A 137 1.77 -3.02 -8.55
C THR A 137 2.21 -3.15 -10.02
N ASP A 138 1.41 -3.80 -10.88
CA ASP A 138 1.66 -3.87 -12.32
C ASP A 138 1.65 -2.47 -12.96
N ILE A 139 0.77 -1.55 -12.50
CA ILE A 139 0.79 -0.16 -12.98
C ILE A 139 2.12 0.49 -12.65
N LEU A 140 2.60 0.41 -11.40
CA LEU A 140 3.90 0.96 -11.02
C LEU A 140 5.03 0.38 -11.88
N LYS A 141 5.03 -0.93 -12.13
CA LYS A 141 6.01 -1.59 -13.00
C LYS A 141 5.97 -1.04 -14.43
N ASN A 142 4.79 -0.91 -15.02
CA ASN A 142 4.61 -0.39 -16.37
C ASN A 142 5.04 1.09 -16.49
N GLU A 143 4.92 1.86 -15.41
CA GLU A 143 5.36 3.25 -15.30
C GLU A 143 6.85 3.40 -14.94
N LYS A 144 7.58 2.28 -14.96
CA LYS A 144 9.03 2.24 -14.77
C LYS A 144 9.48 2.67 -13.37
N TYR A 145 8.68 2.35 -12.35
CA TYR A 145 9.19 2.30 -10.99
C TYR A 145 10.11 1.08 -10.82
N ASP A 146 11.20 1.25 -10.09
CA ASP A 146 12.17 0.18 -9.82
C ASP A 146 11.73 -0.66 -8.62
N ILE A 147 11.13 0.00 -7.63
CA ILE A 147 10.67 -0.61 -6.37
C ILE A 147 9.21 -0.25 -6.14
N SER A 148 8.43 -1.24 -5.73
CA SER A 148 7.14 -1.02 -5.07
C SER A 148 7.30 -1.19 -3.57
N TRP A 149 6.95 -0.16 -2.79
CA TRP A 149 7.09 -0.13 -1.34
C TRP A 149 5.73 -0.14 -0.64
N ILE A 150 5.56 -1.05 0.33
CA ILE A 150 4.41 -1.08 1.24
C ILE A 150 4.88 -0.59 2.61
N HIS A 151 4.34 0.54 3.02
CA HIS A 151 4.68 1.22 4.27
C HIS A 151 3.67 0.92 5.37
N PHE A 152 4.16 0.84 6.64
CA PHE A 152 3.35 0.89 7.84
C PHE A 152 2.26 -0.20 7.89
N THR A 153 2.62 -1.45 7.66
CA THR A 153 1.63 -2.54 7.69
C THR A 153 1.87 -3.54 8.83
N HIS A 154 0.80 -4.07 9.38
CA HIS A 154 0.82 -5.20 10.33
C HIS A 154 0.28 -6.51 9.70
N ILE A 155 -0.05 -6.49 8.40
CA ILE A 155 -0.57 -7.65 7.67
C ILE A 155 0.43 -8.15 6.62
N GLU A 156 1.73 -8.20 6.94
CA GLU A 156 2.80 -8.57 5.99
C GLU A 156 2.52 -9.88 5.25
N ASN A 157 1.97 -10.90 5.91
CA ASN A 157 1.67 -12.19 5.30
C ASN A 157 0.60 -12.10 4.21
N TRP A 158 -0.22 -11.06 4.22
CA TRP A 158 -1.20 -10.84 3.18
C TRP A 158 -0.53 -10.33 1.88
N TYR A 159 0.41 -9.38 2.00
CA TYR A 159 1.19 -8.88 0.86
C TYR A 159 2.19 -9.91 0.33
N LYS A 160 2.76 -10.76 1.19
CA LYS A 160 3.65 -11.88 0.80
C LYS A 160 3.00 -12.86 -0.19
N LYS A 161 1.67 -12.96 -0.20
CA LYS A 161 0.94 -13.76 -1.20
C LYS A 161 1.15 -13.26 -2.64
N LEU A 162 1.50 -11.98 -2.81
CA LEU A 162 1.84 -11.39 -4.11
C LEU A 162 3.35 -11.41 -4.41
N GLY A 163 4.18 -11.90 -3.51
CA GLY A 163 5.64 -11.95 -3.67
C GLY A 163 6.39 -10.78 -3.03
N TYR A 164 5.71 -9.88 -2.31
CA TYR A 164 6.38 -8.86 -1.50
C TYR A 164 7.25 -9.50 -0.42
N LYS A 165 8.39 -8.87 -0.13
CA LYS A 165 9.34 -9.31 0.89
C LYS A 165 9.41 -8.28 2.00
N THR A 166 9.37 -8.70 3.26
CA THR A 166 9.60 -7.83 4.42
C THR A 166 11.07 -7.45 4.45
N VAL A 167 11.38 -6.17 4.52
CA VAL A 167 12.75 -5.66 4.55
C VAL A 167 13.10 -4.96 5.85
N LEU A 168 12.10 -4.35 6.52
CA LEU A 168 12.28 -3.73 7.82
C LEU A 168 11.09 -4.08 8.72
N LYS A 169 11.37 -4.14 10.03
CA LYS A 169 10.34 -4.07 11.07
C LYS A 169 10.69 -2.98 12.06
N TRP A 170 9.68 -2.30 12.56
CA TRP A 170 9.85 -1.20 13.50
C TRP A 170 8.69 -1.13 14.51
N ASN A 171 8.94 -0.44 15.61
CA ASN A 171 7.95 -0.07 16.62
C ASN A 171 8.18 1.39 17.04
N SER A 172 7.53 1.84 18.12
CA SER A 172 7.67 3.22 18.61
C SER A 172 9.08 3.58 19.11
N ASP A 173 9.96 2.60 19.35
CA ASP A 173 11.36 2.83 19.74
C ASP A 173 12.32 2.88 18.52
N GLY A 174 11.86 2.55 17.31
CA GLY A 174 12.65 2.56 16.08
C GLY A 174 12.65 1.24 15.31
N ILE A 175 13.64 1.06 14.44
CA ILE A 175 13.79 -0.16 13.62
C ILE A 175 14.28 -1.29 14.52
N VAL A 176 13.55 -2.41 14.53
CA VAL A 176 13.83 -3.59 15.36
C VAL A 176 14.33 -4.79 14.54
N MET A 177 14.16 -4.75 13.21
CA MET A 177 14.69 -5.76 12.28
C MET A 177 14.97 -5.12 10.92
N GLU A 178 16.12 -5.47 10.37
CA GLU A 178 16.53 -5.20 8.99
C GLU A 178 16.87 -6.52 8.31
N GLU A 179 16.33 -6.77 7.12
CA GLU A 179 16.76 -7.89 6.29
C GLU A 179 18.04 -7.51 5.51
N ALA A 180 19.06 -8.36 5.59
CA ALA A 180 20.37 -8.15 4.97
C ALA A 180 20.35 -8.37 3.44
#